data_2dfda13476ad2bb9b9c6a94055e2a6d5
#
_entry.id   2dfda13476ad2bb9b9c6a94055e2a6d5
#
_cell.length_a   1.000
_cell.length_b   1.000
_cell.length_c   1.000
_cell.angle_alpha   90.00
_cell.angle_beta   90.00
_cell.angle_gamma   90.00
#
_symmetry.space_group_name_H-M   'P 1'
#
loop_
_entity.id
_entity.type
_entity.pdbx_description
1 polymer ?
#
loop_
_entity_poly.entity_id
_entity_poly.type
_entity_poly.pdbx_seq_one_letter_code
_entity_poly.pdbx_strand_id
1 'polypeptide(L)'
;RTFDQGYDAVTCYRNSKNFAANWISAGYSIWFLREARFLNFPRTLLGTNCHVSGTGFLVSARVIEDNGGWPFHLLTEDIQFSVDCAIQGKRIGYCDKAVVYDEQPTTFRQSWDQRLRWSKGFYQVDREYTLPLLKGCFRRGRLGTSCYDMFVTVAPGMLLTLLMILFNGVILAACLTQPAYLATRIIHETVGFMGSAVWNFYVGLLFYGLITVLSEWRHIDAAPVQKLGYVLTFPIFMFTYIPISIAALVQKVEW
;
A
#
# COMPACT_ATOMS: atom_id res chain seq x y z
N ARG A 1 -6.62 4.84 26.47
CA ARG A 1 -5.64 3.83 26.99
C ARG A 1 -4.45 3.63 26.05
N THR A 2 -4.66 3.30 24.75
CA THR A 2 -3.52 3.13 23.81
C THR A 2 -2.78 4.44 23.59
N PHE A 3 -3.50 5.54 23.39
CA PHE A 3 -2.93 6.88 23.24
C PHE A 3 -2.13 7.31 24.49
N ASP A 4 -2.59 6.98 25.68
CA ASP A 4 -1.93 7.31 26.97
C ASP A 4 -0.57 6.60 27.16
N GLN A 5 -0.21 5.69 26.27
CA GLN A 5 1.09 5.03 26.26
C GLN A 5 2.20 5.90 25.63
N GLY A 6 1.92 7.17 25.39
CA GLY A 6 2.88 8.14 24.86
C GLY A 6 3.02 8.12 23.35
N TYR A 7 1.94 7.80 22.64
CA TYR A 7 1.87 7.98 21.18
C TYR A 7 1.42 9.40 20.85
N ASP A 8 1.97 9.96 19.78
CA ASP A 8 1.61 11.25 19.22
C ASP A 8 0.35 11.17 18.35
N ALA A 9 0.15 10.01 17.73
CA ALA A 9 -1.07 9.65 17.02
C ALA A 9 -1.35 8.15 17.18
N VAL A 10 -2.60 7.74 16.97
CA VAL A 10 -3.02 6.33 17.02
C VAL A 10 -4.00 6.07 15.88
N THR A 11 -3.72 5.06 15.06
CA THR A 11 -4.65 4.55 14.06
C THR A 11 -5.45 3.36 14.60
N CYS A 12 -6.53 2.99 13.92
CA CYS A 12 -7.47 1.98 14.37
C CYS A 12 -7.49 0.74 13.44
N TYR A 13 -8.24 -0.28 13.87
CA TYR A 13 -8.59 -1.42 13.03
C TYR A 13 -9.69 -0.99 12.04
N ARG A 14 -9.34 -0.99 10.75
CA ARG A 14 -10.27 -0.65 9.67
C ARG A 14 -10.87 -1.92 9.09
N ASN A 15 -12.20 -2.06 9.22
CA ASN A 15 -12.99 -3.16 8.65
C ASN A 15 -13.94 -2.62 7.59
N SER A 16 -14.50 -3.49 6.78
CA SER A 16 -15.43 -3.13 5.72
C SER A 16 -16.86 -3.56 6.04
N LYS A 17 -17.82 -2.69 5.73
CA LYS A 17 -19.26 -3.01 5.86
C LYS A 17 -19.76 -3.96 4.79
N ASN A 18 -19.16 -3.92 3.61
CA ASN A 18 -19.68 -4.49 2.38
C ASN A 18 -18.73 -5.46 1.69
N PHE A 19 -17.98 -6.27 2.48
CA PHE A 19 -17.08 -7.31 1.95
C PHE A 19 -17.77 -8.20 0.90
N ALA A 20 -19.00 -8.62 1.18
CA ALA A 20 -19.75 -9.57 0.35
C ALA A 20 -20.38 -8.95 -0.90
N ALA A 21 -20.28 -7.64 -1.12
CA ALA A 21 -20.97 -6.98 -2.23
C ALA A 21 -20.45 -7.44 -3.61
N ASN A 22 -19.13 -7.47 -3.80
CA ASN A 22 -18.48 -8.02 -4.99
C ASN A 22 -16.96 -8.15 -4.81
N TRP A 23 -16.27 -8.60 -5.87
CA TRP A 23 -14.82 -8.81 -5.86
C TRP A 23 -13.99 -7.54 -5.64
N ILE A 24 -14.52 -6.36 -5.99
CA ILE A 24 -13.84 -5.07 -5.80
C ILE A 24 -13.85 -4.71 -4.32
N SER A 25 -15.03 -4.68 -3.70
CA SER A 25 -15.16 -4.37 -2.27
C SER A 25 -14.44 -5.39 -1.40
N ALA A 26 -14.47 -6.68 -1.77
CA ALA A 26 -13.69 -7.72 -1.12
C ALA A 26 -12.18 -7.48 -1.26
N GLY A 27 -11.72 -7.06 -2.43
CA GLY A 27 -10.31 -6.73 -2.69
C GLY A 27 -9.79 -5.62 -1.77
N TYR A 28 -10.54 -4.52 -1.62
CA TYR A 28 -10.24 -3.46 -0.64
C TYR A 28 -10.24 -3.99 0.79
N SER A 29 -11.25 -4.77 1.14
CA SER A 29 -11.39 -5.31 2.48
C SER A 29 -10.20 -6.18 2.87
N ILE A 30 -9.79 -7.11 2.00
CA ILE A 30 -8.61 -7.95 2.22
C ILE A 30 -7.35 -7.08 2.36
N TRP A 31 -7.21 -6.02 1.55
CA TRP A 31 -6.09 -5.09 1.62
C TRP A 31 -6.01 -4.40 2.99
N PHE A 32 -7.11 -3.82 3.50
CA PHE A 32 -7.12 -3.12 4.79
C PHE A 32 -6.99 -4.07 5.99
N LEU A 33 -7.60 -5.25 5.94
CA LEU A 33 -7.42 -6.29 6.96
C LEU A 33 -5.96 -6.77 7.03
N ARG A 34 -5.31 -6.96 5.87
CA ARG A 34 -3.88 -7.25 5.79
C ARG A 34 -3.03 -6.14 6.42
N GLU A 35 -3.36 -4.88 6.12
CA GLU A 35 -2.67 -3.72 6.66
C GLU A 35 -2.78 -3.67 8.19
N ALA A 36 -3.98 -3.85 8.72
CA ALA A 36 -4.21 -3.89 10.15
C ALA A 36 -3.43 -5.03 10.82
N ARG A 37 -3.56 -6.26 10.30
CA ARG A 37 -3.05 -7.48 10.95
C ARG A 37 -1.56 -7.70 10.74
N PHE A 38 -1.05 -7.45 9.54
CA PHE A 38 0.33 -7.82 9.17
C PHE A 38 1.28 -6.62 9.00
N LEU A 39 0.77 -5.39 9.11
CA LEU A 39 1.61 -4.19 9.11
C LEU A 39 1.48 -3.41 10.41
N ASN A 40 0.32 -2.82 10.71
CA ASN A 40 0.18 -1.91 11.85
C ASN A 40 0.30 -2.64 13.20
N PHE A 41 -0.27 -3.83 13.33
CA PHE A 41 -0.13 -4.62 14.56
C PHE A 41 1.33 -5.01 14.86
N PRO A 42 2.09 -5.62 13.92
CA PRO A 42 3.52 -5.91 14.13
C PRO A 42 4.36 -4.65 14.37
N ARG A 43 4.09 -3.55 13.68
CA ARG A 43 4.78 -2.28 13.89
C ARG A 43 4.66 -1.79 15.32
N THR A 44 3.46 -1.90 15.89
CA THR A 44 3.23 -1.54 17.29
C THR A 44 4.04 -2.44 18.24
N LEU A 45 4.12 -3.75 17.97
CA LEU A 45 4.92 -4.68 18.78
C LEU A 45 6.42 -4.41 18.68
N LEU A 46 6.90 -4.07 17.49
CA LEU A 46 8.30 -3.74 17.21
C LEU A 46 8.68 -2.31 17.64
N GLY A 47 7.70 -1.49 17.97
CA GLY A 47 7.89 -0.09 18.33
C GLY A 47 8.27 0.80 17.13
N THR A 48 8.05 0.36 15.89
CA THR A 48 8.15 1.20 14.70
C THR A 48 6.85 1.97 14.47
N ASN A 49 6.85 2.94 13.55
CA ASN A 49 5.66 3.75 13.30
C ASN A 49 4.64 3.01 12.45
N CYS A 50 3.39 3.01 12.92
CA CYS A 50 2.26 2.69 12.06
C CYS A 50 2.04 3.78 11.03
N HIS A 51 1.26 3.50 9.98
CA HIS A 51 0.75 4.54 9.10
C HIS A 51 -0.75 4.70 9.29
N VAL A 52 -1.22 5.90 9.04
CA VAL A 52 -2.64 6.25 9.03
C VAL A 52 -3.20 5.98 7.63
N SER A 53 -4.43 5.55 7.53
CA SER A 53 -5.08 5.22 6.25
C SER A 53 -6.43 5.96 6.08
N GLY A 54 -6.37 7.29 6.16
CA GLY A 54 -7.45 8.21 5.81
C GLY A 54 -8.62 8.27 6.79
N THR A 55 -8.81 7.30 7.68
CA THR A 55 -9.95 7.25 8.60
C THR A 55 -9.59 6.62 9.94
N GLY A 56 -10.41 6.92 10.97
CA GLY A 56 -10.30 6.25 12.27
C GLY A 56 -8.98 6.46 12.99
N PHE A 57 -8.44 7.66 12.99
CA PHE A 57 -7.21 7.97 13.72
C PHE A 57 -7.41 9.15 14.68
N LEU A 58 -6.57 9.17 15.70
CA LEU A 58 -6.49 10.21 16.71
C LEU A 58 -5.10 10.85 16.67
N VAL A 59 -5.04 12.18 16.72
CA VAL A 59 -3.79 12.95 16.78
C VAL A 59 -3.80 13.79 18.04
N SER A 60 -2.66 13.95 18.71
CA SER A 60 -2.53 14.82 19.87
C SER A 60 -2.62 16.30 19.47
N ALA A 61 -3.21 17.11 20.31
CA ALA A 61 -3.24 18.57 20.14
C ALA A 61 -1.83 19.14 19.97
N ARG A 62 -0.87 18.61 20.74
CA ARG A 62 0.54 18.99 20.65
C ARG A 62 1.12 18.85 19.23
N VAL A 63 0.81 17.76 18.52
CA VAL A 63 1.30 17.57 17.13
C VAL A 63 0.72 18.64 16.20
N ILE A 64 -0.55 19.00 16.40
CA ILE A 64 -1.20 20.05 15.61
C ILE A 64 -0.58 21.43 15.92
N GLU A 65 -0.33 21.71 17.19
CA GLU A 65 0.29 22.95 17.65
C GLU A 65 1.73 23.08 17.16
N ASP A 66 2.55 22.02 17.32
CA ASP A 66 3.95 21.97 16.86
C ASP A 66 4.06 22.21 15.34
N ASN A 67 3.08 21.76 14.58
CA ASN A 67 3.05 21.93 13.13
C ASN A 67 2.41 23.26 12.67
N GLY A 68 1.89 24.08 13.60
CA GLY A 68 1.14 25.29 13.28
C GLY A 68 -0.20 25.03 12.59
N GLY A 69 -0.81 23.88 12.83
CA GLY A 69 -2.05 23.41 12.23
C GLY A 69 -1.90 22.04 11.52
N TRP A 70 -2.64 21.85 10.43
CA TRP A 70 -2.58 20.67 9.58
C TRP A 70 -1.95 21.01 8.22
N PRO A 71 -0.61 20.94 8.07
CA PRO A 71 0.08 21.37 6.83
C PRO A 71 0.12 20.30 5.74
N PHE A 72 -0.59 19.19 5.92
CA PHE A 72 -0.61 18.04 5.02
C PHE A 72 -1.73 18.21 3.99
N HIS A 73 -1.37 18.37 2.71
CA HIS A 73 -2.31 18.69 1.62
C HIS A 73 -2.02 17.97 0.31
N LEU A 74 -1.15 16.95 0.35
CA LEU A 74 -1.01 16.06 -0.79
C LEU A 74 -2.26 15.19 -0.95
N LEU A 75 -2.43 14.56 -2.11
CA LEU A 75 -3.61 13.71 -2.39
C LEU A 75 -3.75 12.49 -1.45
N THR A 76 -2.69 12.17 -0.72
CA THR A 76 -2.66 11.19 0.38
C THR A 76 -2.05 11.87 1.61
N GLU A 77 -2.79 12.81 2.19
CA GLU A 77 -2.36 13.61 3.34
C GLU A 77 -2.10 12.77 4.59
N ASP A 78 -2.79 11.63 4.70
CA ASP A 78 -2.63 10.63 5.74
C ASP A 78 -1.26 9.93 5.68
N ILE A 79 -0.84 9.55 4.50
CA ILE A 79 0.49 8.97 4.25
C ILE A 79 1.57 10.05 4.42
N GLN A 80 1.32 11.27 3.91
CA GLN A 80 2.21 12.40 4.11
C GLN A 80 2.45 12.65 5.61
N PHE A 81 1.39 12.72 6.41
CA PHE A 81 1.46 12.83 7.87
C PHE A 81 2.26 11.69 8.50
N SER A 82 2.01 10.45 8.07
CA SER A 82 2.68 9.27 8.62
C SER A 82 4.18 9.27 8.38
N VAL A 83 4.58 9.65 7.16
CA VAL A 83 5.98 9.77 6.76
C VAL A 83 6.67 10.90 7.51
N ASP A 84 6.02 12.05 7.63
CA ASP A 84 6.54 13.21 8.36
C ASP A 84 6.76 12.88 9.84
N CYS A 85 5.79 12.20 10.49
CA CYS A 85 5.95 11.71 11.84
C CYS A 85 7.16 10.77 12.00
N ALA A 86 7.40 9.88 11.05
CA ALA A 86 8.55 8.98 11.09
C ALA A 86 9.87 9.74 11.02
N ILE A 87 9.97 10.75 10.16
CA ILE A 87 11.14 11.61 9.99
C ILE A 87 11.40 12.45 11.25
N GLN A 88 10.34 13.02 11.84
CA GLN A 88 10.42 13.83 13.05
C GLN A 88 10.62 13.01 14.32
N GLY A 89 10.45 11.67 14.27
CA GLY A 89 10.52 10.79 15.43
C GLY A 89 9.26 10.80 16.31
N LYS A 90 8.17 11.38 15.83
CA LYS A 90 6.83 11.29 16.44
C LYS A 90 6.31 9.87 16.30
N ARG A 91 5.54 9.40 17.28
CA ARG A 91 5.12 8.00 17.40
C ARG A 91 3.67 7.82 16.95
N ILE A 92 3.46 6.99 15.94
CA ILE A 92 2.12 6.54 15.55
C ILE A 92 1.94 5.10 16.02
N GLY A 93 0.97 4.89 16.91
CA GLY A 93 0.57 3.56 17.39
C GLY A 93 -0.65 3.01 16.66
N TYR A 94 -1.03 1.77 16.99
CA TYR A 94 -2.22 1.11 16.48
C TYR A 94 -3.07 0.54 17.62
N CYS A 95 -4.38 0.68 17.51
CA CYS A 95 -5.35 0.15 18.46
C CYS A 95 -6.31 -0.83 17.78
N ASP A 96 -6.12 -2.12 18.01
CA ASP A 96 -6.94 -3.21 17.48
C ASP A 96 -8.39 -3.22 18.00
N LYS A 97 -8.60 -2.65 19.19
CA LYS A 97 -9.91 -2.58 19.84
C LYS A 97 -10.76 -1.41 19.38
N ALA A 98 -10.16 -0.43 18.74
CA ALA A 98 -10.88 0.68 18.10
C ALA A 98 -11.18 0.27 16.65
N VAL A 99 -12.41 -0.11 16.38
CA VAL A 99 -12.84 -0.62 15.07
C VAL A 99 -13.63 0.45 14.33
N VAL A 100 -13.22 0.77 13.11
CA VAL A 100 -13.98 1.59 12.18
C VAL A 100 -14.49 0.72 11.03
N TYR A 101 -15.78 0.83 10.76
CA TYR A 101 -16.41 0.15 9.61
C TYR A 101 -16.58 1.15 8.46
N ASP A 102 -15.96 0.84 7.37
CA ASP A 102 -15.91 1.67 6.18
C ASP A 102 -16.62 0.98 5.00
N GLU A 103 -17.21 1.75 4.10
CA GLU A 103 -17.86 1.23 2.92
C GLU A 103 -16.92 1.34 1.72
N GLN A 104 -16.67 0.21 1.06
CA GLN A 104 -15.75 0.13 -0.04
C GLN A 104 -16.45 0.34 -1.38
N PRO A 105 -15.77 0.87 -2.39
CA PRO A 105 -16.29 0.97 -3.76
C PRO A 105 -16.80 -0.38 -4.27
N THR A 106 -17.94 -0.33 -4.96
CA THR A 106 -18.54 -1.52 -5.59
C THR A 106 -18.48 -1.48 -7.11
N THR A 107 -18.15 -0.34 -7.71
CA THR A 107 -17.97 -0.21 -9.14
C THR A 107 -16.50 -0.06 -9.51
N PHE A 108 -16.12 -0.60 -10.68
CA PHE A 108 -14.76 -0.49 -11.16
C PHE A 108 -14.32 0.96 -11.37
N ARG A 109 -15.25 1.82 -11.85
CA ARG A 109 -14.98 3.24 -12.06
C ARG A 109 -14.64 3.96 -10.77
N GLN A 110 -15.48 3.83 -9.72
CA GLN A 110 -15.18 4.41 -8.42
C GLN A 110 -13.83 3.93 -7.86
N SER A 111 -13.59 2.62 -7.99
CA SER A 111 -12.35 2.00 -7.57
C SER A 111 -11.14 2.52 -8.35
N TRP A 112 -11.29 2.72 -9.67
CA TRP A 112 -10.26 3.30 -10.52
C TRP A 112 -9.93 4.74 -10.08
N ASP A 113 -10.94 5.59 -9.98
CA ASP A 113 -10.77 7.01 -9.64
C ASP A 113 -10.13 7.18 -8.26
N GLN A 114 -10.56 6.40 -7.27
CA GLN A 114 -10.00 6.43 -5.92
C GLN A 114 -8.53 5.97 -5.91
N ARG A 115 -8.22 4.84 -6.55
CA ARG A 115 -6.85 4.29 -6.57
C ARG A 115 -5.91 5.11 -7.47
N LEU A 116 -6.43 5.77 -8.50
CA LEU A 116 -5.70 6.73 -9.30
C LEU A 116 -5.22 7.91 -8.43
N ARG A 117 -6.12 8.45 -7.61
CA ARG A 117 -5.81 9.50 -6.64
C ARG A 117 -4.75 9.02 -5.64
N TRP A 118 -4.90 7.81 -5.09
CA TRP A 118 -3.92 7.24 -4.17
C TRP A 118 -2.54 7.07 -4.83
N SER A 119 -2.49 6.48 -6.03
CA SER A 119 -1.23 6.31 -6.75
C SER A 119 -0.55 7.65 -7.04
N LYS A 120 -1.32 8.68 -7.42
CA LYS A 120 -0.79 10.04 -7.62
C LYS A 120 -0.25 10.63 -6.32
N GLY A 121 -0.99 10.48 -5.22
CA GLY A 121 -0.58 10.93 -3.90
C GLY A 121 0.71 10.26 -3.42
N PHE A 122 0.85 8.95 -3.62
CA PHE A 122 2.09 8.23 -3.31
C PHE A 122 3.28 8.78 -4.12
N TYR A 123 3.12 9.07 -5.41
CA TYR A 123 4.19 9.72 -6.20
C TYR A 123 4.55 11.13 -5.70
N GLN A 124 3.56 11.88 -5.20
CA GLN A 124 3.82 13.19 -4.59
C GLN A 124 4.64 13.03 -3.29
N VAL A 125 4.24 12.09 -2.43
CA VAL A 125 4.98 11.79 -1.18
C VAL A 125 6.38 11.28 -1.49
N ASP A 126 6.55 10.39 -2.47
CA ASP A 126 7.86 9.90 -2.91
C ASP A 126 8.77 11.05 -3.34
N ARG A 127 8.24 11.95 -4.14
CA ARG A 127 9.01 13.09 -4.65
C ARG A 127 9.51 14.00 -3.51
N GLU A 128 8.70 14.23 -2.50
CA GLU A 128 9.00 15.15 -1.42
C GLU A 128 9.80 14.52 -0.28
N TYR A 129 9.50 13.25 0.06
CA TYR A 129 9.97 12.64 1.29
C TYR A 129 10.99 11.51 1.12
N THR A 130 11.25 11.00 -0.09
CA THR A 130 12.22 9.91 -0.31
C THR A 130 13.60 10.24 0.24
N LEU A 131 14.16 11.42 -0.07
CA LEU A 131 15.50 11.80 0.42
C LEU A 131 15.53 12.02 1.94
N PRO A 132 14.56 12.72 2.57
CA PRO A 132 14.46 12.80 4.03
C PRO A 132 14.36 11.43 4.72
N LEU A 133 13.53 10.51 4.18
CA LEU A 133 13.41 9.14 4.70
C LEU A 133 14.72 8.36 4.61
N LEU A 134 15.38 8.39 3.44
CA LEU A 134 16.68 7.73 3.24
C LEU A 134 17.73 8.26 4.23
N LYS A 135 17.82 9.58 4.42
CA LYS A 135 18.69 10.16 5.46
C LYS A 135 18.30 9.69 6.86
N GLY A 136 16.99 9.55 7.12
CA GLY A 136 16.46 9.05 8.37
C GLY A 136 16.85 7.60 8.67
N CYS A 137 16.97 6.75 7.64
CA CYS A 137 17.35 5.33 7.79
C CYS A 137 18.73 5.14 8.47
N PHE A 138 19.63 6.08 8.31
CA PHE A 138 20.98 6.03 8.92
C PHE A 138 21.03 6.51 10.39
N ARG A 139 19.89 6.95 10.93
CA ARG A 139 19.81 7.31 12.36
C ARG A 139 19.76 6.05 13.21
N ARG A 140 20.30 6.14 14.43
CA ARG A 140 20.37 4.99 15.33
C ARG A 140 19.02 4.65 15.98
N GLY A 141 18.82 3.36 16.24
CA GLY A 141 17.68 2.84 17.01
C GLY A 141 16.35 2.94 16.24
N ARG A 142 15.27 3.11 16.99
CA ARG A 142 13.90 3.08 16.48
C ARG A 142 13.62 4.10 15.37
N LEU A 143 14.25 5.25 15.41
CA LEU A 143 14.06 6.29 14.40
C LEU A 143 14.52 5.82 13.02
N GLY A 144 15.70 5.20 12.93
CA GLY A 144 16.21 4.64 11.69
C GLY A 144 15.33 3.50 11.16
N THR A 145 14.89 2.59 12.03
CA THR A 145 14.00 1.49 11.62
C THR A 145 12.62 1.98 11.17
N SER A 146 12.06 3.01 11.83
CA SER A 146 10.78 3.62 11.40
C SER A 146 10.90 4.32 10.05
N CYS A 147 11.99 5.06 9.81
CA CYS A 147 12.24 5.68 8.51
C CYS A 147 12.43 4.64 7.41
N TYR A 148 13.17 3.55 7.68
CA TYR A 148 13.36 2.46 6.74
C TYR A 148 12.04 1.76 6.40
N ASP A 149 11.24 1.41 7.42
CA ASP A 149 9.94 0.77 7.23
C ASP A 149 8.97 1.67 6.44
N MET A 150 8.94 2.97 6.74
CA MET A 150 8.15 3.93 6.00
C MET A 150 8.66 4.10 4.56
N PHE A 151 9.97 4.16 4.35
CA PHE A 151 10.56 4.20 3.01
C PHE A 151 10.12 2.98 2.18
N VAL A 152 10.24 1.77 2.73
CA VAL A 152 9.81 0.54 2.04
C VAL A 152 8.29 0.53 1.81
N THR A 153 7.51 1.17 2.68
CA THR A 153 6.05 1.26 2.54
C THR A 153 5.64 2.16 1.39
N VAL A 154 6.31 3.29 1.23
CA VAL A 154 5.89 4.37 0.31
C VAL A 154 6.53 4.20 -1.07
N ALA A 155 7.85 4.05 -1.13
CA ALA A 155 8.60 4.23 -2.37
C ALA A 155 8.63 3.06 -3.36
N PRO A 156 8.81 1.79 -3.01
CA PRO A 156 9.42 0.90 -4.01
C PRO A 156 8.48 0.05 -4.86
N GLY A 157 7.33 -0.33 -4.34
CA GLY A 157 6.53 -1.38 -5.01
C GLY A 157 6.08 -1.02 -6.42
N MET A 158 5.47 0.14 -6.58
CA MET A 158 4.98 0.62 -7.88
C MET A 158 6.14 1.02 -8.81
N LEU A 159 7.11 1.77 -8.30
CA LEU A 159 8.26 2.22 -9.08
C LEU A 159 9.11 1.05 -9.59
N LEU A 160 9.39 0.06 -8.74
CA LEU A 160 10.14 -1.14 -9.13
C LEU A 160 9.39 -1.95 -10.20
N THR A 161 8.07 -2.08 -10.08
CA THR A 161 7.24 -2.75 -11.09
C THR A 161 7.29 -2.00 -12.42
N LEU A 162 7.16 -0.68 -12.41
CA LEU A 162 7.25 0.14 -13.62
C LEU A 162 8.64 0.09 -14.25
N LEU A 163 9.71 0.14 -13.46
CA LEU A 163 11.08 -0.01 -13.93
C LEU A 163 11.32 -1.40 -14.54
N MET A 164 10.78 -2.46 -13.92
CA MET A 164 10.86 -3.81 -14.48
C MET A 164 10.16 -3.91 -15.84
N ILE A 165 8.96 -3.34 -15.96
CA ILE A 165 8.22 -3.31 -17.23
C ILE A 165 9.00 -2.53 -18.29
N LEU A 166 9.52 -1.35 -17.94
CA LEU A 166 10.31 -0.51 -18.84
C LEU A 166 11.59 -1.22 -19.30
N PHE A 167 12.33 -1.79 -18.37
CA PHE A 167 13.59 -2.49 -18.66
C PHE A 167 13.38 -3.68 -19.61
N ASN A 168 12.40 -4.54 -19.34
CA ASN A 168 12.09 -5.66 -20.22
C ASN A 168 11.53 -5.17 -21.58
N GLY A 169 10.76 -4.09 -21.60
CA GLY A 169 10.32 -3.46 -22.85
C GLY A 169 11.48 -2.95 -23.71
N VAL A 170 12.49 -2.34 -23.10
CA VAL A 170 13.71 -1.90 -23.80
C VAL A 170 14.48 -3.09 -24.37
N ILE A 171 14.62 -4.18 -23.60
CA ILE A 171 15.26 -5.42 -24.10
C ILE A 171 14.51 -5.94 -25.33
N LEU A 172 13.19 -6.05 -25.26
CA LEU A 172 12.38 -6.52 -26.40
C LEU A 172 12.50 -5.59 -27.61
N ALA A 173 12.51 -4.28 -27.40
CA ALA A 173 12.72 -3.32 -28.49
C ALA A 173 14.12 -3.45 -29.13
N ALA A 174 15.17 -3.64 -28.32
CA ALA A 174 16.54 -3.85 -28.81
C ALA A 174 16.70 -5.14 -29.62
N CYS A 175 15.84 -6.15 -29.41
CA CYS A 175 15.85 -7.38 -30.19
C CYS A 175 15.51 -7.16 -31.68
N LEU A 176 14.82 -6.06 -32.02
CA LEU A 176 14.45 -5.75 -33.40
C LEU A 176 15.68 -5.50 -34.30
N THR A 177 16.83 -5.17 -33.71
CA THR A 177 18.09 -4.91 -34.43
C THR A 177 19.05 -6.11 -34.43
N GLN A 178 18.68 -7.23 -33.81
CA GLN A 178 19.53 -8.40 -33.67
C GLN A 178 19.29 -9.46 -34.79
N PRO A 179 20.25 -10.31 -35.08
CA PRO A 179 20.05 -11.48 -35.95
C PRO A 179 18.91 -12.36 -35.45
N ALA A 180 18.12 -12.92 -36.35
CA ALA A 180 16.85 -13.61 -36.02
C ALA A 180 17.01 -14.71 -34.96
N TYR A 181 18.12 -15.51 -35.02
CA TYR A 181 18.35 -16.58 -34.05
C TYR A 181 18.54 -16.03 -32.60
N LEU A 182 19.27 -14.90 -32.48
CA LEU A 182 19.54 -14.27 -31.20
C LEU A 182 18.27 -13.56 -30.66
N ALA A 183 17.59 -12.84 -31.56
CA ALA A 183 16.32 -12.18 -31.22
C ALA A 183 15.28 -13.17 -30.68
N THR A 184 15.08 -14.32 -31.38
CA THR A 184 14.15 -15.36 -30.93
C THR A 184 14.50 -15.89 -29.54
N ARG A 185 15.76 -16.14 -29.25
CA ARG A 185 16.19 -16.62 -27.94
C ARG A 185 15.95 -15.58 -26.84
N ILE A 186 16.35 -14.33 -27.06
CA ILE A 186 16.17 -13.25 -26.08
C ILE A 186 14.67 -13.01 -25.80
N ILE A 187 13.85 -13.01 -26.86
CA ILE A 187 12.39 -12.84 -26.71
C ILE A 187 11.83 -13.99 -25.86
N HIS A 188 12.17 -15.22 -26.17
CA HIS A 188 11.69 -16.40 -25.43
C HIS A 188 12.06 -16.32 -23.93
N GLU A 189 13.33 -16.02 -23.61
CA GLU A 189 13.81 -15.90 -22.23
C GLU A 189 13.13 -14.72 -21.51
N THR A 190 13.02 -13.56 -22.16
CA THR A 190 12.40 -12.37 -21.56
C THR A 190 10.91 -12.58 -21.30
N VAL A 191 10.17 -13.13 -22.26
CA VAL A 191 8.74 -13.42 -22.11
C VAL A 191 8.53 -14.50 -21.04
N GLY A 192 9.37 -15.55 -21.03
CA GLY A 192 9.35 -16.58 -20.00
C GLY A 192 9.60 -16.02 -18.60
N PHE A 193 10.59 -15.14 -18.45
CA PHE A 193 10.86 -14.46 -17.18
C PHE A 193 9.68 -13.58 -16.73
N MET A 194 9.14 -12.77 -17.63
CA MET A 194 7.97 -11.92 -17.30
C MET A 194 6.75 -12.77 -16.92
N GLY A 195 6.48 -13.86 -17.64
CA GLY A 195 5.40 -14.79 -17.33
C GLY A 195 5.56 -15.42 -15.95
N SER A 196 6.78 -15.87 -15.63
CA SER A 196 7.11 -16.42 -14.31
C SER A 196 6.97 -15.37 -13.19
N ALA A 197 7.40 -14.15 -13.43
CA ALA A 197 7.26 -13.06 -12.47
C ALA A 197 5.77 -12.74 -12.18
N VAL A 198 4.94 -12.67 -13.21
CA VAL A 198 3.48 -12.46 -13.06
C VAL A 198 2.85 -13.62 -12.30
N TRP A 199 3.22 -14.87 -12.65
CA TRP A 199 2.70 -16.06 -11.96
C TRP A 199 3.09 -16.09 -10.48
N ASN A 200 4.36 -15.87 -10.17
CA ASN A 200 4.86 -15.84 -8.79
C ASN A 200 4.18 -14.73 -7.97
N PHE A 201 3.97 -13.57 -8.57
CA PHE A 201 3.27 -12.46 -7.93
C PHE A 201 1.80 -12.80 -7.68
N TYR A 202 1.12 -13.42 -8.65
CA TYR A 202 -0.26 -13.92 -8.48
C TYR A 202 -0.36 -14.91 -7.33
N VAL A 203 0.50 -15.92 -7.30
CA VAL A 203 0.51 -16.96 -6.24
C VAL A 203 0.84 -16.34 -4.88
N GLY A 204 1.81 -15.42 -4.84
CA GLY A 204 2.15 -14.70 -3.61
C GLY A 204 0.98 -13.89 -3.06
N LEU A 205 0.26 -13.15 -3.91
CA LEU A 205 -0.93 -12.38 -3.52
C LEU A 205 -2.08 -13.30 -3.11
N LEU A 206 -2.27 -14.42 -3.80
CA LEU A 206 -3.27 -15.44 -3.44
C LEU A 206 -3.01 -15.99 -2.03
N PHE A 207 -1.76 -16.38 -1.77
CA PHE A 207 -1.36 -16.89 -0.46
C PHE A 207 -1.53 -15.82 0.64
N TYR A 208 -1.13 -14.58 0.35
CA TYR A 208 -1.29 -13.46 1.27
C TYR A 208 -2.76 -13.15 1.57
N GLY A 209 -3.60 -13.15 0.54
CA GLY A 209 -5.04 -12.99 0.68
C GLY A 209 -5.68 -14.11 1.50
N LEU A 210 -5.25 -15.36 1.26
CA LEU A 210 -5.73 -16.52 1.99
C LEU A 210 -5.39 -16.43 3.48
N ILE A 211 -4.13 -16.16 3.82
CA ILE A 211 -3.71 -16.02 5.22
C ILE A 211 -4.49 -14.87 5.89
N THR A 212 -4.68 -13.75 5.19
CA THR A 212 -5.45 -12.61 5.72
C THR A 212 -6.89 -13.02 6.02
N VAL A 213 -7.57 -13.63 5.08
CA VAL A 213 -8.97 -14.06 5.27
C VAL A 213 -9.09 -15.12 6.37
N LEU A 214 -8.15 -16.04 6.47
CA LEU A 214 -8.15 -17.06 7.53
C LEU A 214 -7.88 -16.44 8.91
N SER A 215 -6.93 -15.51 9.03
CA SER A 215 -6.62 -14.85 10.30
C SER A 215 -7.74 -13.93 10.78
N GLU A 216 -8.42 -13.27 9.85
CA GLU A 216 -9.49 -12.30 10.14
C GLU A 216 -10.90 -12.89 9.92
N TRP A 217 -11.02 -14.23 9.84
CA TRP A 217 -12.24 -14.94 9.48
C TRP A 217 -13.48 -14.49 10.24
N ARG A 218 -13.33 -14.23 11.54
CA ARG A 218 -14.41 -13.83 12.44
C ARG A 218 -14.84 -12.38 12.30
N HIS A 219 -13.96 -11.54 11.74
CA HIS A 219 -14.19 -10.12 11.55
C HIS A 219 -14.84 -9.79 10.20
N ILE A 220 -14.82 -10.76 9.28
CA ILE A 220 -15.42 -10.61 7.95
C ILE A 220 -16.88 -11.06 7.99
N ASP A 221 -17.79 -10.14 7.69
CA ASP A 221 -19.22 -10.45 7.56
C ASP A 221 -19.57 -10.90 6.14
N ALA A 222 -19.42 -12.20 5.89
CA ALA A 222 -19.70 -12.84 4.60
C ALA A 222 -19.87 -14.37 4.78
N ALA A 223 -20.54 -15.02 3.84
CA ALA A 223 -20.61 -16.47 3.81
C ALA A 223 -19.22 -17.10 3.55
N PRO A 224 -18.92 -18.30 4.11
CA PRO A 224 -17.64 -18.98 3.93
C PRO A 224 -17.20 -19.11 2.46
N VAL A 225 -18.15 -19.45 1.58
CA VAL A 225 -17.90 -19.58 0.13
C VAL A 225 -17.46 -18.24 -0.49
N GLN A 226 -18.08 -17.14 -0.08
CA GLN A 226 -17.72 -15.80 -0.56
C GLN A 226 -16.33 -15.39 -0.05
N LYS A 227 -16.00 -15.66 1.23
CA LYS A 227 -14.68 -15.35 1.80
C LYS A 227 -13.57 -16.02 1.00
N LEU A 228 -13.69 -17.33 0.74
CA LEU A 228 -12.71 -18.08 -0.04
C LEU A 228 -12.74 -17.74 -1.54
N GLY A 229 -13.93 -17.54 -2.10
CA GLY A 229 -14.09 -17.17 -3.52
C GLY A 229 -13.40 -15.84 -3.85
N TYR A 230 -13.52 -14.84 -2.97
CA TYR A 230 -12.88 -13.54 -3.20
C TYR A 230 -11.37 -13.53 -2.96
N VAL A 231 -10.82 -14.52 -2.25
CA VAL A 231 -9.37 -14.73 -2.21
C VAL A 231 -8.81 -14.97 -3.61
N LEU A 232 -9.52 -15.72 -4.47
CA LEU A 232 -9.09 -16.00 -5.85
C LEU A 232 -9.09 -14.73 -6.73
N THR A 233 -9.95 -13.77 -6.44
CA THR A 233 -10.04 -12.51 -7.19
C THR A 233 -9.13 -11.41 -6.62
N PHE A 234 -8.61 -11.58 -5.41
CA PHE A 234 -7.74 -10.59 -4.78
C PHE A 234 -6.47 -10.27 -5.59
N PRO A 235 -5.73 -11.26 -6.15
CA PRO A 235 -4.62 -10.96 -7.05
C PRO A 235 -5.05 -10.15 -8.29
N ILE A 236 -6.20 -10.46 -8.88
CA ILE A 236 -6.73 -9.72 -10.03
C ILE A 236 -6.99 -8.26 -9.65
N PHE A 237 -7.60 -8.02 -8.48
CA PHE A 237 -7.80 -6.69 -7.94
C PHE A 237 -6.46 -5.93 -7.81
N MET A 238 -5.43 -6.58 -7.28
CA MET A 238 -4.10 -5.99 -7.13
C MET A 238 -3.42 -5.71 -8.47
N PHE A 239 -3.56 -6.58 -9.48
CA PHE A 239 -3.01 -6.34 -10.82
C PHE A 239 -3.59 -5.10 -11.49
N THR A 240 -4.81 -4.71 -11.17
CA THR A 240 -5.39 -3.48 -11.72
C THR A 240 -4.66 -2.21 -11.24
N TYR A 241 -3.81 -2.28 -10.21
CA TYR A 241 -2.94 -1.17 -9.84
C TYR A 241 -1.87 -0.86 -10.90
N ILE A 242 -1.44 -1.83 -11.72
CA ILE A 242 -0.43 -1.59 -12.75
C ILE A 242 -0.90 -0.51 -13.74
N PRO A 243 -2.01 -0.68 -14.48
CA PRO A 243 -2.48 0.37 -15.38
C PRO A 243 -2.88 1.66 -14.66
N ILE A 244 -3.41 1.58 -13.44
CA ILE A 244 -3.73 2.76 -12.62
C ILE A 244 -2.47 3.56 -12.29
N SER A 245 -1.38 2.90 -11.89
CA SER A 245 -0.12 3.55 -11.56
C SER A 245 0.51 4.22 -12.79
N ILE A 246 0.42 3.58 -13.96
CA ILE A 246 0.88 4.18 -15.22
C ILE A 246 0.04 5.43 -15.55
N ALA A 247 -1.28 5.34 -15.45
CA ALA A 247 -2.17 6.47 -15.67
C ALA A 247 -1.88 7.63 -14.70
N ALA A 248 -1.58 7.33 -13.44
CA ALA A 248 -1.24 8.32 -12.41
C ALA A 248 0.05 9.11 -12.70
N LEU A 249 0.99 8.56 -13.48
CA LEU A 249 2.19 9.31 -13.89
C LEU A 249 1.84 10.48 -14.81
N VAL A 250 0.92 10.28 -15.74
CA VAL A 250 0.64 11.24 -16.82
C VAL A 250 -0.61 12.08 -16.60
N GLN A 251 -1.59 11.58 -15.87
CA GLN A 251 -2.84 12.31 -15.62
C GLN A 251 -2.68 13.35 -14.51
N LYS A 252 -3.29 14.50 -14.71
CA LYS A 252 -3.53 15.47 -13.62
C LYS A 252 -4.71 14.95 -12.80
N VAL A 253 -4.52 14.87 -11.51
CA VAL A 253 -5.54 14.44 -10.54
C VAL A 253 -5.64 15.55 -9.49
N GLU A 254 -6.84 16.03 -9.28
CA GLU A 254 -7.18 17.05 -8.28
C GLU A 254 -8.17 16.42 -7.27
N TRP A 255 -8.33 17.10 -6.13
CA TRP A 255 -9.32 16.72 -5.12
C TRP A 255 -10.73 16.83 -5.65
#